data_d10386f1d2b25958977b4e0bd79c7203
#
_entry.id   d10386f1d2b25958977b4e0bd79c7203
#
_cell.length_a   1.000
_cell.length_b   1.000
_cell.length_c   1.000
_cell.angle_alpha   90.00
_cell.angle_beta   90.00
_cell.angle_gamma   90.00
#
_symmetry.space_group_name_H-M   'P 1'
#
loop_
_entity.id
_entity.type
_entity.pdbx_description
1 polymer ?
#
loop_
_entity_poly.entity_id
_entity_poly.type
_entity_poly.pdbx_seq_one_letter_code
_entity_poly.pdbx_strand_id
1 'polypeptide(L)'
;MDTNICLEAFHGTDNRYVASILKSGFICKPNKQHWLGNGVYFYMDYSLAQWWTTNPTRKFGSNINNAAIIKCNIQTKNKYVLDLRRLKDYTKFVDIYRNEFLPFLFRGELSSIDNEVIDTKTLRCTYCDYINIKYKYKLIIGTFYLPNQPYMPTECGEFFDTFNISYIESQICVFDQSVIISKEKVSIDRR
;
A
#
# COMPACT_ATOMS: atom_id res chain seq x y z
N MET A 1 -20.47 -12.42 13.66
CA MET A 1 -19.23 -12.63 14.44
C MET A 1 -18.11 -11.82 13.79
N ASP A 2 -17.33 -11.13 14.61
CA ASP A 2 -16.23 -10.26 14.15
C ASP A 2 -14.99 -11.17 13.95
N THR A 3 -14.79 -11.66 12.73
CA THR A 3 -13.69 -12.57 12.39
C THR A 3 -12.36 -11.83 12.38
N ASN A 4 -11.30 -12.47 12.86
CA ASN A 4 -9.94 -11.96 12.73
C ASN A 4 -9.41 -12.24 11.32
N ILE A 5 -8.64 -11.29 10.80
CA ILE A 5 -7.83 -11.45 9.60
C ILE A 5 -6.38 -11.58 10.04
N CYS A 6 -5.68 -12.56 9.47
CA CYS A 6 -4.24 -12.76 9.62
C CYS A 6 -3.61 -12.68 8.23
N LEU A 7 -2.59 -11.83 8.07
CA LEU A 7 -1.88 -11.62 6.81
C LEU A 7 -0.38 -11.73 7.07
N GLU A 8 0.31 -12.43 6.18
CA GLU A 8 1.74 -12.36 6.03
C GLU A 8 2.07 -11.26 5.03
N ALA A 9 3.04 -10.41 5.34
CA ALA A 9 3.36 -9.26 4.52
C ALA A 9 4.84 -8.90 4.59
N PHE A 10 5.38 -8.30 3.53
CA PHE A 10 6.80 -8.05 3.35
C PHE A 10 7.08 -6.57 3.11
N HIS A 11 8.01 -6.01 3.86
CA HIS A 11 8.46 -4.63 3.72
C HIS A 11 9.91 -4.58 3.27
N GLY A 12 10.14 -4.01 2.10
CA GLY A 12 11.47 -3.76 1.60
C GLY A 12 12.08 -2.50 2.22
N THR A 13 13.33 -2.58 2.70
CA THR A 13 14.03 -1.47 3.35
C THR A 13 15.54 -1.53 3.14
N ASP A 14 16.27 -0.54 3.67
CA ASP A 14 17.72 -0.61 3.79
C ASP A 14 18.11 -1.28 5.12
N ASN A 15 19.13 -2.13 5.09
CA ASN A 15 19.58 -2.90 6.25
C ASN A 15 19.96 -2.02 7.47
N ARG A 16 20.38 -0.77 7.25
CA ARG A 16 20.69 0.20 8.34
C ARG A 16 19.47 0.51 9.22
N TYR A 17 18.23 0.32 8.70
CA TYR A 17 17.00 0.59 9.44
C TYR A 17 16.44 -0.63 10.15
N VAL A 18 16.91 -1.84 9.82
CA VAL A 18 16.34 -3.11 10.33
C VAL A 18 16.29 -3.15 11.84
N ALA A 19 17.40 -2.87 12.53
CA ALA A 19 17.46 -2.92 13.99
C ALA A 19 16.45 -1.94 14.64
N SER A 20 16.34 -0.72 14.11
CA SER A 20 15.36 0.26 14.57
C SER A 20 13.92 -0.18 14.33
N ILE A 21 13.62 -0.71 13.15
CA ILE A 21 12.27 -1.19 12.82
C ILE A 21 11.87 -2.37 13.72
N LEU A 22 12.76 -3.32 13.94
CA LEU A 22 12.47 -4.47 14.80
C LEU A 22 12.21 -4.02 16.25
N LYS A 23 12.95 -3.03 16.74
CA LYS A 23 12.83 -2.53 18.13
C LYS A 23 11.64 -1.58 18.31
N SER A 24 11.48 -0.61 17.40
CA SER A 24 10.61 0.56 17.63
C SER A 24 9.44 0.67 16.64
N GLY A 25 9.37 -0.18 15.63
CA GLY A 25 8.38 -0.10 14.55
C GLY A 25 8.86 0.73 13.35
N PHE A 26 7.98 0.88 12.39
CA PHE A 26 8.26 1.58 11.14
C PHE A 26 8.04 3.09 11.30
N ILE A 27 8.83 3.88 10.57
CA ILE A 27 8.62 5.32 10.47
C ILE A 27 7.93 5.60 9.13
N CYS A 28 6.67 6.04 9.19
CA CYS A 28 5.96 6.54 8.02
C CYS A 28 6.30 8.02 7.83
N LYS A 29 6.89 8.38 6.68
CA LYS A 29 7.07 9.77 6.27
C LYS A 29 5.89 10.19 5.42
N PRO A 30 5.08 11.18 5.82
CA PRO A 30 3.96 11.64 5.02
C PRO A 30 4.40 12.08 3.62
N ASN A 31 3.63 11.67 2.61
CA ASN A 31 3.85 12.04 1.23
C ASN A 31 2.50 12.09 0.51
N LYS A 32 2.19 13.21 -0.15
CA LYS A 32 0.93 13.41 -0.88
C LYS A 32 0.74 12.46 -2.09
N GLN A 33 1.80 11.76 -2.51
CA GLN A 33 1.75 10.86 -3.66
C GLN A 33 1.66 9.36 -3.29
N HIS A 34 1.49 9.04 -2.00
CA HIS A 34 1.28 7.66 -1.57
C HIS A 34 0.02 7.06 -2.21
N TRP A 35 0.08 5.75 -2.49
CA TRP A 35 -0.96 5.07 -3.28
C TRP A 35 -2.25 4.79 -2.49
N LEU A 36 -2.13 4.49 -1.20
CA LEU A 36 -3.24 4.11 -0.31
C LEU A 36 -3.28 4.98 0.96
N GLY A 37 -2.76 6.22 0.90
CA GLY A 37 -2.67 7.10 2.06
C GLY A 37 -1.35 7.01 2.83
N ASN A 38 -1.25 7.75 3.94
CA ASN A 38 -0.04 7.91 4.74
C ASN A 38 0.07 6.82 5.81
N GLY A 39 0.42 5.62 5.39
CA GLY A 39 0.71 4.47 6.26
C GLY A 39 2.01 3.77 5.89
N VAL A 40 2.28 2.66 6.56
CA VAL A 40 3.41 1.78 6.25
C VAL A 40 2.99 0.79 5.19
N TYR A 41 3.77 0.67 4.12
CA TYR A 41 3.46 -0.16 2.97
C TYR A 41 4.12 -1.52 3.05
N PHE A 42 3.35 -2.53 2.67
CA PHE A 42 3.81 -3.91 2.57
C PHE A 42 3.34 -4.51 1.24
N TYR A 43 4.13 -5.41 0.71
CA TYR A 43 3.72 -6.32 -0.35
C TYR A 43 3.18 -7.61 0.27
N MET A 44 2.21 -8.23 -0.39
CA MET A 44 1.76 -9.58 -0.04
C MET A 44 2.67 -10.66 -0.63
N ASP A 45 3.48 -10.30 -1.61
CA ASP A 45 4.44 -11.17 -2.28
C ASP A 45 5.87 -10.78 -1.90
N TYR A 46 6.64 -11.77 -1.43
CA TYR A 46 8.05 -11.58 -1.09
C TYR A 46 8.87 -11.10 -2.30
N SER A 47 8.62 -11.68 -3.49
CA SER A 47 9.36 -11.34 -4.70
C SER A 47 9.20 -9.86 -5.08
N LEU A 48 8.03 -9.26 -4.84
CA LEU A 48 7.80 -7.82 -5.06
C LEU A 48 8.57 -6.96 -4.06
N ALA A 49 8.60 -7.36 -2.79
CA ALA A 49 9.39 -6.65 -1.79
C ALA A 49 10.89 -6.74 -2.12
N GLN A 50 11.36 -7.88 -2.59
CA GLN A 50 12.73 -8.09 -3.06
C GLN A 50 13.02 -7.21 -4.28
N TRP A 51 12.18 -7.28 -5.31
CA TRP A 51 12.32 -6.45 -6.51
C TRP A 51 12.36 -4.96 -6.13
N TRP A 52 11.46 -4.51 -5.28
CA TRP A 52 11.40 -3.11 -4.86
C TRP A 52 12.69 -2.66 -4.17
N THR A 53 13.34 -3.52 -3.37
CA THR A 53 14.59 -3.18 -2.67
C THR A 53 15.82 -3.22 -3.56
N THR A 54 15.81 -4.07 -4.60
CA THR A 54 16.98 -4.32 -5.45
C THR A 54 16.96 -3.57 -6.77
N ASN A 55 15.81 -3.01 -7.17
CA ASN A 55 15.67 -2.34 -8.46
C ASN A 55 16.41 -0.98 -8.47
N PRO A 56 17.43 -0.79 -9.35
CA PRO A 56 18.21 0.43 -9.43
C PRO A 56 17.43 1.60 -10.05
N THR A 57 16.32 1.34 -10.75
CA THR A 57 15.55 2.38 -11.47
C THR A 57 14.47 3.04 -10.62
N ARG A 58 14.43 2.76 -9.32
CA ARG A 58 13.46 3.38 -8.42
C ARG A 58 13.53 4.88 -8.46
N LYS A 59 12.44 5.50 -8.88
CA LYS A 59 12.29 6.96 -8.89
C LYS A 59 11.87 7.53 -7.53
N PHE A 60 11.50 6.70 -6.56
CA PHE A 60 10.98 7.13 -5.26
C PHE A 60 11.94 6.78 -4.13
N GLY A 61 12.85 7.65 -3.92
CA GLY A 61 13.30 8.33 -2.73
C GLY A 61 13.87 7.53 -1.58
N SER A 62 14.54 6.44 -1.69
CA SER A 62 15.58 6.12 -0.70
C SER A 62 16.72 5.39 -1.39
N ASN A 63 17.93 5.93 -1.25
CA ASN A 63 19.14 5.21 -1.61
C ASN A 63 19.24 3.97 -0.71
N ILE A 64 18.66 2.84 -1.16
CA ILE A 64 18.88 1.55 -0.52
C ILE A 64 20.21 1.05 -1.04
N ASN A 65 21.22 1.14 -0.21
CA ASN A 65 22.56 0.67 -0.53
C ASN A 65 22.75 -0.80 -0.13
N ASN A 66 22.04 -1.24 0.90
CA ASN A 66 22.09 -2.60 1.41
C ASN A 66 20.66 -3.08 1.64
N ALA A 67 20.12 -3.79 0.65
CA ALA A 67 18.74 -4.26 0.65
C ALA A 67 18.46 -5.20 1.83
N ALA A 68 17.31 -5.02 2.46
CA ALA A 68 16.79 -5.91 3.48
C ALA A 68 15.27 -6.03 3.35
N ILE A 69 14.74 -7.17 3.75
CA ILE A 69 13.31 -7.42 3.77
C ILE A 69 12.90 -7.80 5.19
N ILE A 70 11.82 -7.18 5.66
CA ILE A 70 11.19 -7.50 6.93
C ILE A 70 9.86 -8.18 6.63
N LYS A 71 9.74 -9.40 7.10
CA LYS A 71 8.50 -10.17 7.12
C LYS A 71 7.71 -9.77 8.35
N CYS A 72 6.42 -9.52 8.20
CA CYS A 72 5.50 -9.14 9.25
C CYS A 72 4.27 -10.03 9.24
N ASN A 73 3.80 -10.38 10.42
CA ASN A 73 2.46 -10.92 10.59
C ASN A 73 1.55 -9.78 11.06
N ILE A 74 0.46 -9.57 10.34
CA ILE A 74 -0.54 -8.53 10.60
C ILE A 74 -1.81 -9.22 11.04
N GLN A 75 -2.35 -8.82 12.20
CA GLN A 75 -3.59 -9.39 12.73
C GLN A 75 -4.53 -8.29 13.20
N THR A 76 -5.78 -8.31 12.74
CA THR A 76 -6.81 -7.38 13.19
C THR A 76 -8.20 -7.94 12.92
N LYS A 77 -9.23 -7.30 13.49
CA LYS A 77 -10.62 -7.64 13.18
C LYS A 77 -11.00 -7.16 11.78
N ASN A 78 -11.79 -7.97 11.07
CA ASN A 78 -12.22 -7.67 9.70
C ASN A 78 -12.86 -6.28 9.53
N LYS A 79 -13.58 -5.79 10.54
CA LYS A 79 -14.21 -4.45 10.50
C LYS A 79 -13.23 -3.27 10.41
N TYR A 80 -11.97 -3.48 10.77
CA TYR A 80 -10.90 -2.47 10.66
C TYR A 80 -10.07 -2.58 9.37
N VAL A 81 -10.49 -3.46 8.45
CA VAL A 81 -9.83 -3.70 7.17
C VAL A 81 -10.72 -3.24 6.04
N LEU A 82 -10.19 -2.39 5.17
CA LEU A 82 -10.78 -2.08 3.88
C LEU A 82 -10.02 -2.86 2.80
N ASP A 83 -10.60 -3.95 2.34
CA ASP A 83 -9.98 -4.81 1.33
C ASP A 83 -10.60 -4.58 -0.05
N LEU A 84 -9.97 -3.72 -0.85
CA LEU A 84 -10.49 -3.32 -2.16
C LEU A 84 -10.47 -4.46 -3.21
N ARG A 85 -9.95 -5.64 -2.87
CA ARG A 85 -10.07 -6.85 -3.69
C ARG A 85 -11.46 -7.47 -3.59
N ARG A 86 -12.20 -7.12 -2.53
CA ARG A 86 -13.58 -7.58 -2.30
C ARG A 86 -14.56 -6.59 -2.90
N LEU A 87 -15.43 -7.05 -3.77
CA LEU A 87 -16.42 -6.21 -4.44
C LEU A 87 -17.21 -5.33 -3.47
N LYS A 88 -17.65 -5.89 -2.33
CA LYS A 88 -18.40 -5.16 -1.30
C LYS A 88 -17.61 -3.95 -0.77
N ASP A 89 -16.33 -4.13 -0.47
CA ASP A 89 -15.50 -3.06 0.07
C ASP A 89 -15.15 -2.04 -1.01
N TYR A 90 -14.92 -2.51 -2.23
CA TYR A 90 -14.69 -1.63 -3.38
C TYR A 90 -15.91 -0.76 -3.68
N THR A 91 -17.12 -1.33 -3.71
CA THR A 91 -18.36 -0.57 -3.89
C THR A 91 -18.53 0.47 -2.79
N LYS A 92 -18.32 0.08 -1.52
CA LYS A 92 -18.36 1.02 -0.38
C LYS A 92 -17.32 2.14 -0.55
N PHE A 93 -16.11 1.82 -1.00
CA PHE A 93 -15.06 2.81 -1.26
C PHE A 93 -15.51 3.83 -2.31
N VAL A 94 -16.11 3.38 -3.41
CA VAL A 94 -16.66 4.28 -4.46
C VAL A 94 -17.82 5.12 -3.94
N ASP A 95 -18.71 4.54 -3.15
CA ASP A 95 -19.88 5.25 -2.59
C ASP A 95 -19.44 6.37 -1.63
N ILE A 96 -18.49 6.10 -0.75
CA ILE A 96 -17.90 7.11 0.15
C ILE A 96 -17.25 8.24 -0.66
N TYR A 97 -16.51 7.90 -1.72
CA TYR A 97 -15.89 8.90 -2.58
C TYR A 97 -16.94 9.87 -3.15
N ARG A 98 -18.00 9.33 -3.76
CA ARG A 98 -19.02 10.13 -4.45
C ARG A 98 -19.90 10.91 -3.49
N ASN A 99 -20.35 10.27 -2.41
CA ASN A 99 -21.42 10.80 -1.58
C ASN A 99 -20.91 11.60 -0.38
N GLU A 100 -19.64 11.45 -0.01
CA GLU A 100 -19.09 12.06 1.18
C GLU A 100 -17.82 12.86 0.91
N PHE A 101 -16.83 12.26 0.24
CA PHE A 101 -15.54 12.91 0.06
C PHE A 101 -15.60 14.04 -0.98
N LEU A 102 -16.22 13.83 -2.15
CA LEU A 102 -16.39 14.89 -3.15
C LEU A 102 -17.18 16.10 -2.58
N PRO A 103 -18.35 15.91 -1.94
CA PRO A 103 -19.04 17.02 -1.29
C PRO A 103 -18.21 17.72 -0.21
N PHE A 104 -17.39 16.99 0.54
CA PHE A 104 -16.47 17.56 1.52
C PHE A 104 -15.43 18.47 0.87
N LEU A 105 -14.82 18.04 -0.24
CA LEU A 105 -13.88 18.85 -1.02
C LEU A 105 -14.53 20.14 -1.57
N PHE A 106 -15.78 20.05 -2.03
CA PHE A 106 -16.48 21.19 -2.65
C PHE A 106 -17.15 22.14 -1.65
N ARG A 107 -17.36 21.74 -0.38
CA ARG A 107 -18.02 22.59 0.62
C ARG A 107 -17.13 23.67 1.25
N GLY A 108 -15.90 23.84 0.80
CA GLY A 108 -15.22 25.10 0.99
C GLY A 108 -14.20 25.20 2.09
N GLU A 109 -13.70 24.14 2.67
CA GLU A 109 -12.47 24.27 3.48
C GLU A 109 -11.19 24.12 2.62
N LEU A 110 -11.33 23.66 1.39
CA LEU A 110 -10.26 23.62 0.38
C LEU A 110 -10.41 24.69 -0.72
N SER A 111 -11.41 25.58 -0.61
CA SER A 111 -11.58 26.71 -1.55
C SER A 111 -10.49 27.78 -1.46
N SER A 112 -9.57 27.66 -0.51
CA SER A 112 -8.36 28.49 -0.42
C SER A 112 -7.15 27.85 -1.13
N ILE A 113 -7.30 26.69 -1.74
CA ILE A 113 -6.32 26.16 -2.68
C ILE A 113 -6.65 26.84 -4.02
N ASP A 114 -5.96 27.93 -4.29
CA ASP A 114 -5.94 28.60 -5.59
C ASP A 114 -6.04 27.57 -6.71
N ASN A 115 -6.99 27.69 -7.61
CA ASN A 115 -7.26 26.97 -8.88
C ASN A 115 -6.26 25.90 -9.36
N GLU A 116 -5.44 25.35 -8.49
CA GLU A 116 -4.55 24.25 -8.79
C GLU A 116 -5.36 22.96 -8.92
N VAL A 117 -5.38 22.42 -10.10
CA VAL A 117 -5.92 21.06 -10.37
C VAL A 117 -5.19 20.08 -9.47
N ILE A 118 -5.87 19.60 -8.42
CA ILE A 118 -5.29 18.57 -7.54
C ILE A 118 -4.94 17.36 -8.41
N ASP A 119 -3.67 16.99 -8.47
CA ASP A 119 -3.24 15.84 -9.25
C ASP A 119 -3.87 14.55 -8.68
N THR A 120 -4.07 13.56 -9.55
CA THR A 120 -4.78 12.32 -9.20
C THR A 120 -4.09 11.51 -8.09
N LYS A 121 -2.78 11.63 -7.92
CA LYS A 121 -2.03 10.94 -6.86
C LYS A 121 -2.29 11.58 -5.51
N THR A 122 -2.23 12.91 -5.46
CA THR A 122 -2.56 13.69 -4.26
C THR A 122 -4.01 13.46 -3.85
N LEU A 123 -4.95 13.50 -4.79
CA LEU A 123 -6.37 13.23 -4.54
C LEU A 123 -6.59 11.84 -3.93
N ARG A 124 -5.97 10.83 -4.52
CA ARG A 124 -6.06 9.45 -4.04
C ARG A 124 -5.48 9.28 -2.64
N CYS A 125 -4.29 9.83 -2.38
CA CYS A 125 -3.67 9.77 -1.06
C CYS A 125 -4.56 10.45 0.00
N THR A 126 -5.03 11.66 -0.28
CA THR A 126 -5.92 12.43 0.60
C THR A 126 -7.22 11.70 0.88
N TYR A 127 -7.79 11.05 -0.14
CA TYR A 127 -9.01 10.27 0.02
C TYR A 127 -8.81 9.05 0.93
N CYS A 128 -7.72 8.31 0.77
CA CYS A 128 -7.41 7.18 1.64
C CYS A 128 -7.17 7.62 3.10
N ASP A 129 -6.49 8.75 3.31
CA ASP A 129 -6.31 9.33 4.64
C ASP A 129 -7.65 9.79 5.26
N TYR A 130 -8.53 10.41 4.47
CA TYR A 130 -9.89 10.77 4.90
C TYR A 130 -10.66 9.55 5.38
N ILE A 131 -10.63 8.44 4.62
CA ILE A 131 -11.28 7.19 4.99
C ILE A 131 -10.71 6.63 6.29
N ASN A 132 -9.39 6.57 6.42
CA ASN A 132 -8.75 6.13 7.65
C ASN A 132 -9.21 6.95 8.85
N ILE A 133 -9.17 8.27 8.75
CA ILE A 133 -9.55 9.18 9.85
C ILE A 133 -11.04 9.03 10.21
N LYS A 134 -11.91 9.00 9.20
CA LYS A 134 -13.37 8.98 9.41
C LYS A 134 -13.90 7.63 9.87
N TYR A 135 -13.45 6.54 9.24
CA TYR A 135 -13.97 5.19 9.47
C TYR A 135 -13.08 4.33 10.36
N LYS A 136 -11.92 4.86 10.78
CA LYS A 136 -10.99 4.19 11.70
C LYS A 136 -10.51 2.84 11.17
N TYR A 137 -10.35 2.73 9.85
CA TYR A 137 -9.68 1.57 9.28
C TYR A 137 -8.22 1.54 9.71
N LYS A 138 -7.76 0.39 10.17
CA LYS A 138 -6.35 0.20 10.58
C LYS A 138 -5.45 -0.08 9.40
N LEU A 139 -6.02 -0.65 8.34
CA LEU A 139 -5.30 -0.90 7.09
C LEU A 139 -6.24 -0.90 5.87
N ILE A 140 -5.66 -0.59 4.72
CA ILE A 140 -6.28 -0.73 3.40
C ILE A 140 -5.45 -1.70 2.57
N ILE A 141 -6.11 -2.61 1.86
CA ILE A 141 -5.50 -3.48 0.86
C ILE A 141 -5.99 -3.02 -0.51
N GLY A 142 -5.07 -2.68 -1.40
CA GLY A 142 -5.38 -2.29 -2.77
C GLY A 142 -4.65 -3.14 -3.79
N THR A 143 -5.27 -3.28 -4.97
CA THR A 143 -4.66 -3.92 -6.13
C THR A 143 -4.35 -2.87 -7.18
N PHE A 144 -3.22 -3.03 -7.86
CA PHE A 144 -2.77 -2.12 -8.89
C PHE A 144 -2.50 -2.90 -10.16
N TYR A 145 -3.31 -2.64 -11.18
CA TYR A 145 -3.01 -3.11 -12.52
C TYR A 145 -1.98 -2.16 -13.13
N LEU A 146 -0.79 -2.65 -13.29
CA LEU A 146 0.33 -1.90 -13.84
C LEU A 146 0.87 -2.70 -15.05
N PRO A 147 0.34 -2.46 -16.25
CA PRO A 147 0.87 -3.10 -17.45
C PRO A 147 2.35 -2.73 -17.63
N ASN A 148 3.13 -3.65 -18.16
CA ASN A 148 4.56 -3.46 -18.43
C ASN A 148 5.43 -3.18 -17.19
N GLN A 149 5.13 -3.85 -16.07
CA GLN A 149 5.99 -3.75 -14.90
C GLN A 149 7.34 -4.41 -15.15
N PRO A 150 8.45 -3.76 -14.75
CA PRO A 150 9.79 -4.27 -15.03
C PRO A 150 10.15 -5.55 -14.25
N TYR A 151 9.31 -5.99 -13.32
CA TYR A 151 9.46 -7.27 -12.62
C TYR A 151 8.72 -8.42 -13.31
N MET A 152 7.88 -8.12 -14.30
CA MET A 152 7.18 -9.13 -15.07
C MET A 152 8.06 -9.58 -16.25
N PRO A 153 8.15 -10.89 -16.54
CA PRO A 153 8.77 -11.37 -17.77
C PRO A 153 8.13 -10.74 -19.00
N THR A 154 8.91 -10.49 -20.03
CA THR A 154 8.43 -9.87 -21.29
C THR A 154 7.33 -10.69 -21.97
N GLU A 155 7.37 -12.00 -21.77
CA GLU A 155 6.42 -12.96 -22.33
C GLU A 155 5.03 -12.89 -21.68
N CYS A 156 4.90 -12.20 -20.53
CA CYS A 156 3.61 -12.07 -19.85
C CYS A 156 2.56 -11.34 -20.68
N GLY A 157 2.94 -10.45 -21.59
CA GLY A 157 2.03 -9.79 -22.51
C GLY A 157 1.34 -10.77 -23.47
N GLU A 158 2.13 -11.60 -24.14
CA GLU A 158 1.62 -12.63 -25.07
C GLU A 158 0.76 -13.67 -24.34
N PHE A 159 1.18 -14.06 -23.12
CA PHE A 159 0.41 -14.98 -22.31
C PHE A 159 -0.94 -14.39 -21.91
N PHE A 160 -0.98 -13.11 -21.50
CA PHE A 160 -2.21 -12.41 -21.16
C PHE A 160 -3.16 -12.34 -22.37
N ASP A 161 -2.64 -11.96 -23.55
CA ASP A 161 -3.44 -11.86 -24.79
C ASP A 161 -4.04 -13.19 -25.19
N THR A 162 -3.34 -14.30 -24.92
CA THR A 162 -3.81 -15.65 -25.24
C THR A 162 -4.81 -16.21 -24.23
N PHE A 163 -4.56 -16.01 -22.92
CA PHE A 163 -5.30 -16.69 -21.85
C PHE A 163 -6.18 -15.75 -21.04
N ASN A 164 -6.06 -14.43 -21.23
CA ASN A 164 -6.74 -13.39 -20.45
C ASN A 164 -6.52 -13.51 -18.94
N ILE A 165 -5.34 -13.98 -18.53
CA ILE A 165 -4.92 -14.13 -17.14
C ILE A 165 -3.74 -13.20 -16.90
N SER A 166 -3.88 -12.26 -15.94
CA SER A 166 -2.80 -11.34 -15.57
C SER A 166 -2.48 -11.42 -14.08
N TYR A 167 -1.23 -11.13 -13.77
CA TYR A 167 -0.82 -10.88 -12.39
C TYR A 167 -1.25 -9.47 -11.97
N ILE A 168 -1.87 -9.36 -10.80
CA ILE A 168 -2.26 -8.07 -10.22
C ILE A 168 -1.52 -7.88 -8.90
N GLU A 169 -0.72 -6.81 -8.82
CA GLU A 169 0.02 -6.44 -7.62
C GLU A 169 -0.95 -6.06 -6.50
N SER A 170 -0.73 -6.62 -5.30
CA SER A 170 -1.46 -6.24 -4.08
C SER A 170 -0.53 -5.61 -3.07
N GLN A 171 -0.92 -4.43 -2.57
CA GLN A 171 -0.22 -3.72 -1.51
C GLN A 171 -1.13 -3.53 -0.30
N ILE A 172 -0.53 -3.53 0.89
CA ILE A 172 -1.18 -3.23 2.15
C ILE A 172 -0.61 -1.91 2.66
N CYS A 173 -1.47 -0.96 2.98
CA CYS A 173 -1.13 0.26 3.71
C CYS A 173 -1.63 0.14 5.15
N VAL A 174 -0.72 0.09 6.11
CA VAL A 174 -1.03 -0.01 7.55
C VAL A 174 -0.93 1.36 8.19
N PHE A 175 -2.03 1.89 8.69
CA PHE A 175 -2.11 3.17 9.40
C PHE A 175 -1.84 3.00 10.91
N ASP A 176 -2.34 1.92 11.49
CA ASP A 176 -2.15 1.60 12.92
C ASP A 176 -1.22 0.39 13.07
N GLN A 177 0.03 0.63 13.42
CA GLN A 177 1.04 -0.42 13.56
C GLN A 177 0.78 -1.39 14.72
N SER A 178 -0.19 -1.12 15.61
CA SER A 178 -0.58 -2.05 16.66
C SER A 178 -1.12 -3.38 16.12
N VAL A 179 -1.49 -3.42 14.83
CA VAL A 179 -1.93 -4.64 14.15
C VAL A 179 -0.77 -5.55 13.72
N ILE A 180 0.48 -5.05 13.74
CA ILE A 180 1.68 -5.82 13.39
C ILE A 180 2.12 -6.60 14.62
N ILE A 181 1.79 -7.90 14.66
CA ILE A 181 2.02 -8.74 15.83
C ILE A 181 3.41 -9.36 15.88
N SER A 182 4.09 -9.47 14.74
CA SER A 182 5.49 -9.91 14.69
C SER A 182 6.22 -9.27 13.54
N LYS A 183 7.54 -9.15 13.70
CA LYS A 183 8.47 -8.62 12.69
C LYS A 183 9.76 -9.43 12.75
N GLU A 184 10.23 -9.89 11.61
CA GLU A 184 11.52 -10.58 11.49
C GLU A 184 12.22 -10.18 10.19
N LYS A 185 13.57 -10.12 10.24
CA LYS A 185 14.36 -9.97 9.03
C LYS A 185 14.44 -11.31 8.33
N VAL A 186 14.16 -11.32 7.02
CA VAL A 186 14.33 -12.51 6.18
C VAL A 186 15.55 -12.36 5.26
N SER A 187 16.12 -13.50 4.87
CA SER A 187 17.22 -13.54 3.91
C SER A 187 16.73 -13.07 2.53
N ILE A 188 17.61 -12.39 1.80
CA ILE A 188 17.36 -12.07 0.39
C ILE A 188 17.99 -13.19 -0.44
N ASP A 189 17.17 -13.85 -1.25
CA ASP A 189 17.67 -14.85 -2.19
C ASP A 189 18.53 -14.16 -3.25
N ARG A 190 19.81 -14.49 -3.26
CA ARG A 190 20.73 -14.07 -4.32
C ARG A 190 20.48 -15.00 -5.51
N ARG A 191 19.70 -14.53 -6.47
CA ARG A 191 19.64 -15.16 -7.80
C ARG A 191 20.84 -14.73 -8.63
#